data_a1af77c5b62d7b33d0e7f9d41de2a21e
#
_entry.id   a1af77c5b62d7b33d0e7f9d41de2a21e
#
_cell.length_a   1.000
_cell.length_b   1.000
_cell.length_c   1.000
_cell.angle_alpha   90.00
_cell.angle_beta   90.00
_cell.angle_gamma   90.00
#
_symmetry.space_group_name_H-M   'P 1'
#
loop_
_entity.id
_entity.type
_entity.pdbx_description
1 polymer ?
#
loop_
_entity_poly.entity_id
_entity_poly.type
_entity_poly.pdbx_seq_one_letter_code
_entity_poly.pdbx_strand_id
1 'polypeptide(L)'
;LREESLASQSFERALGLAPTDGDINHNYGLFLCQTKREPDSIKYFMQAIKNPLYSTPARSYSAAGVCTLRTGQPKEAEEYFVRALRLQPDDPQALINLGQIRYKQGRMDEARRLVAQYNKLDAGDAESLWLALRIERKSGQRVAEQSFANQLRRRFPGSPEYQALQRGNFD
;
A
#
# COMPACT_ATOMS: atom_id res chain seq x y z
N LEU A 1 10.90 20.81 -10.93
CA LEU A 1 12.35 20.83 -10.62
C LEU A 1 12.74 21.86 -9.55
N ARG A 2 12.33 23.15 -9.71
CA ARG A 2 12.68 24.20 -8.73
C ARG A 2 12.00 23.97 -7.38
N GLU A 3 10.74 23.60 -7.37
CA GLU A 3 9.96 23.32 -6.16
C GLU A 3 10.48 22.08 -5.42
N GLU A 4 10.87 21.03 -6.15
CA GLU A 4 11.47 19.83 -5.56
C GLU A 4 12.83 20.14 -4.88
N SER A 5 13.64 20.99 -5.51
CA SER A 5 14.91 21.42 -4.91
C SER A 5 14.69 22.21 -3.62
N LEU A 6 13.73 23.14 -3.62
CA LEU A 6 13.38 23.91 -2.42
C LEU A 6 12.82 23.02 -1.30
N ALA A 7 11.99 22.05 -1.66
CA ALA A 7 11.46 21.10 -0.70
C ALA A 7 12.59 20.22 -0.08
N SER A 8 13.51 19.70 -0.92
CA SER A 8 14.66 18.93 -0.45
C SER A 8 15.51 19.73 0.53
N GLN A 9 15.86 20.97 0.18
CA GLN A 9 16.63 21.87 1.05
C GLN A 9 15.90 22.13 2.39
N SER A 10 14.57 22.29 2.35
CA SER A 10 13.79 22.52 3.56
C SER A 10 13.81 21.29 4.49
N PHE A 11 13.68 20.08 3.93
CA PHE A 11 13.81 18.84 4.70
C PHE A 11 15.22 18.64 5.25
N GLU A 12 16.24 18.88 4.44
CA GLU A 12 17.65 18.78 4.88
C GLU A 12 17.95 19.75 6.02
N ARG A 13 17.43 20.98 5.95
CA ARG A 13 17.55 21.96 7.03
C ARG A 13 16.81 21.51 8.29
N ALA A 14 15.59 20.98 8.15
CA ALA A 14 14.82 20.45 9.28
C ALA A 14 15.54 19.28 9.95
N LEU A 15 16.09 18.35 9.17
CA LEU A 15 16.90 17.23 9.68
C LEU A 15 18.22 17.70 10.31
N GLY A 16 18.79 18.80 9.85
CA GLY A 16 19.95 19.42 10.49
C GLY A 16 19.66 19.93 11.91
N LEU A 17 18.41 20.38 12.15
CA LEU A 17 17.96 20.86 13.45
C LEU A 17 17.47 19.72 14.37
N ALA A 18 16.81 18.71 13.79
CA ALA A 18 16.22 17.60 14.53
C ALA A 18 16.41 16.25 13.78
N PRO A 19 17.65 15.70 13.77
CA PRO A 19 18.01 14.57 12.90
C PRO A 19 17.28 13.25 13.26
N THR A 20 16.80 13.13 14.48
CA THR A 20 16.10 11.92 14.96
C THR A 20 14.59 12.09 15.05
N ASP A 21 14.05 13.24 14.65
CA ASP A 21 12.60 13.46 14.66
C ASP A 21 11.89 12.47 13.72
N GLY A 22 10.91 11.74 14.26
CA GLY A 22 10.24 10.68 13.52
C GLY A 22 9.36 11.19 12.39
N ASP A 23 8.65 12.31 12.60
CA ASP A 23 7.77 12.88 11.60
C ASP A 23 8.53 13.53 10.46
N ILE A 24 9.62 14.25 10.77
CA ILE A 24 10.49 14.86 9.75
C ILE A 24 11.10 13.75 8.88
N ASN A 25 11.66 12.71 9.50
CA ASN A 25 12.24 11.58 8.77
C ASN A 25 11.19 10.86 7.92
N HIS A 26 9.99 10.57 8.46
CA HIS A 26 8.90 9.97 7.70
C HIS A 26 8.50 10.81 6.47
N ASN A 27 8.28 12.10 6.67
CA ASN A 27 7.84 13.00 5.60
C ASN A 27 8.92 13.19 4.52
N TYR A 28 10.19 13.25 4.90
CA TYR A 28 11.27 13.29 3.92
C TYR A 28 11.39 11.98 3.15
N GLY A 29 11.21 10.84 3.81
CA GLY A 29 11.11 9.55 3.15
C GLY A 29 9.99 9.51 2.10
N LEU A 30 8.80 10.02 2.43
CA LEU A 30 7.67 10.13 1.49
C LEU A 30 8.02 11.02 0.29
N PHE A 31 8.61 12.18 0.54
CA PHE A 31 9.05 13.12 -0.51
C PHE A 31 10.05 12.44 -1.47
N LEU A 32 11.07 11.76 -0.95
CA LEU A 32 12.04 11.04 -1.78
C LEU A 32 11.38 9.94 -2.63
N CYS A 33 10.47 9.17 -2.04
CA CYS A 33 9.73 8.15 -2.75
C CYS A 33 8.85 8.72 -3.88
N GLN A 34 8.22 9.88 -3.66
CA GLN A 34 7.39 10.55 -4.67
C GLN A 34 8.23 11.17 -5.80
N THR A 35 9.45 11.58 -5.52
CA THR A 35 10.38 12.18 -6.49
C THR A 35 11.31 11.15 -7.16
N LYS A 36 10.92 9.88 -7.19
CA LYS A 36 11.65 8.76 -7.83
C LYS A 36 13.03 8.49 -7.22
N ARG A 37 13.17 8.74 -5.92
CA ARG A 37 14.35 8.44 -5.11
C ARG A 37 14.00 7.36 -4.06
N GLU A 38 13.28 6.33 -4.50
CA GLU A 38 12.76 5.27 -3.62
C GLU A 38 13.87 4.60 -2.79
N PRO A 39 15.05 4.25 -3.34
CA PRO A 39 16.10 3.63 -2.54
C PRO A 39 16.57 4.51 -1.38
N ASP A 40 16.66 5.83 -1.60
CA ASP A 40 17.06 6.79 -0.57
C ASP A 40 15.99 6.91 0.53
N SER A 41 14.71 6.76 0.17
CA SER A 41 13.57 6.94 1.07
C SER A 41 13.58 5.95 2.24
N ILE A 42 14.00 4.72 2.01
CA ILE A 42 13.98 3.63 3.00
C ILE A 42 14.81 3.97 4.23
N LYS A 43 15.98 4.59 4.03
CA LYS A 43 16.84 5.06 5.13
C LYS A 43 16.09 5.96 6.11
N TYR A 44 15.28 6.88 5.60
CA TYR A 44 14.57 7.85 6.43
C TYR A 44 13.36 7.23 7.11
N PHE A 45 12.63 6.34 6.46
CA PHE A 45 11.58 5.56 7.14
C PHE A 45 12.16 4.74 8.30
N MET A 46 13.29 4.08 8.10
CA MET A 46 13.95 3.32 9.17
C MET A 46 14.49 4.23 10.29
N GLN A 47 14.93 5.44 9.97
CA GLN A 47 15.34 6.42 10.98
C GLN A 47 14.14 6.91 11.81
N ALA A 48 12.98 7.15 11.18
CA ALA A 48 11.74 7.48 11.89
C ALA A 48 11.37 6.40 12.90
N ILE A 49 11.37 5.14 12.47
CA ILE A 49 11.00 3.98 13.30
C ILE A 49 11.94 3.76 14.48
N LYS A 50 13.22 4.14 14.36
CA LYS A 50 14.19 4.03 15.47
C LYS A 50 13.92 5.00 16.62
N ASN A 51 13.19 6.08 16.39
CA ASN A 51 12.84 7.01 17.43
C ASN A 51 11.71 6.44 18.31
N PRO A 52 11.94 6.14 19.61
CA PRO A 52 10.93 5.57 20.48
C PRO A 52 9.74 6.49 20.78
N LEU A 53 9.90 7.79 20.51
CA LEU A 53 8.84 8.80 20.67
C LEU A 53 7.97 8.96 19.41
N TYR A 54 8.33 8.30 18.32
CA TYR A 54 7.54 8.33 17.09
C TYR A 54 6.26 7.51 17.23
N SER A 55 5.11 8.19 17.20
CA SER A 55 3.82 7.59 17.54
C SER A 55 3.22 6.68 16.46
N THR A 56 3.69 6.79 15.20
CA THR A 56 3.08 6.10 14.05
C THR A 56 4.08 5.26 13.24
N PRO A 57 4.84 4.35 13.88
CA PRO A 57 5.85 3.54 13.17
C PRO A 57 5.25 2.60 12.09
N ALA A 58 3.99 2.18 12.26
CA ALA A 58 3.28 1.40 11.25
C ALA A 58 3.19 2.14 9.91
N ARG A 59 2.91 3.45 9.91
CA ARG A 59 2.87 4.27 8.70
C ARG A 59 4.20 4.29 7.96
N SER A 60 5.32 4.37 8.67
CA SER A 60 6.65 4.33 8.05
C SER A 60 6.96 2.96 7.46
N TYR A 61 6.57 1.86 8.11
CA TYR A 61 6.68 0.53 7.51
C TYR A 61 5.82 0.39 6.26
N SER A 62 4.56 0.82 6.27
CA SER A 62 3.69 0.78 5.08
C SER A 62 4.25 1.62 3.94
N ALA A 63 4.73 2.82 4.22
CA ALA A 63 5.36 3.68 3.22
C ALA A 63 6.63 3.04 2.64
N ALA A 64 7.49 2.47 3.48
CA ALA A 64 8.67 1.72 3.02
C ALA A 64 8.27 0.57 2.09
N GLY A 65 7.24 -0.20 2.45
CA GLY A 65 6.71 -1.28 1.63
C GLY A 65 6.27 -0.81 0.24
N VAL A 66 5.51 0.30 0.18
CA VAL A 66 5.07 0.88 -1.11
C VAL A 66 6.25 1.34 -1.97
N CYS A 67 7.22 2.02 -1.35
CA CYS A 67 8.40 2.51 -2.09
C CYS A 67 9.27 1.35 -2.59
N THR A 68 9.42 0.31 -1.79
CA THR A 68 10.13 -0.93 -2.18
C THR A 68 9.40 -1.67 -3.31
N LEU A 69 8.05 -1.69 -3.34
CA LEU A 69 7.30 -2.24 -4.48
C LEU A 69 7.59 -1.50 -5.78
N ARG A 70 7.71 -0.17 -5.74
CA ARG A 70 8.02 0.63 -6.93
C ARG A 70 9.40 0.32 -7.52
N THR A 71 10.33 -0.16 -6.71
CA THR A 71 11.66 -0.63 -7.17
C THR A 71 11.66 -2.09 -7.63
N GLY A 72 10.47 -2.75 -7.68
CA GLY A 72 10.35 -4.13 -8.15
C GLY A 72 10.82 -5.19 -7.16
N GLN A 73 10.79 -4.90 -5.86
CA GLN A 73 11.26 -5.79 -4.78
C GLN A 73 10.09 -6.28 -3.89
N PRO A 74 9.18 -7.13 -4.42
CA PRO A 74 7.96 -7.51 -3.71
C PRO A 74 8.21 -8.34 -2.45
N LYS A 75 9.31 -9.11 -2.37
CA LYS A 75 9.65 -9.92 -1.19
C LYS A 75 10.03 -9.03 0.00
N GLU A 76 10.84 -8.02 -0.24
CA GLU A 76 11.23 -7.05 0.80
C GLU A 76 10.04 -6.17 1.21
N ALA A 77 9.24 -5.72 0.25
CA ALA A 77 8.02 -4.98 0.51
C ALA A 77 7.03 -5.76 1.40
N GLU A 78 6.91 -7.07 1.18
CA GLU A 78 6.10 -7.97 1.99
C GLU A 78 6.51 -7.93 3.47
N GLU A 79 7.81 -7.94 3.76
CA GLU A 79 8.31 -7.86 5.14
C GLU A 79 7.91 -6.55 5.82
N TYR A 80 7.97 -5.43 5.11
CA TYR A 80 7.55 -4.13 5.62
C TYR A 80 6.04 -4.11 5.91
N PHE A 81 5.20 -4.60 5.00
CA PHE A 81 3.74 -4.66 5.24
C PHE A 81 3.37 -5.59 6.39
N VAL A 82 4.05 -6.72 6.54
CA VAL A 82 3.84 -7.62 7.69
C VAL A 82 4.19 -6.91 9.00
N ARG A 83 5.28 -6.15 9.04
CA ARG A 83 5.65 -5.36 10.24
C ARG A 83 4.64 -4.26 10.52
N ALA A 84 4.15 -3.56 9.48
CA ALA A 84 3.09 -2.56 9.63
C ALA A 84 1.84 -3.16 10.27
N LEU A 85 1.35 -4.30 9.76
CA LEU A 85 0.15 -4.97 10.27
C LEU A 85 0.32 -5.58 11.67
N ARG A 86 1.54 -5.88 12.12
CA ARG A 86 1.80 -6.27 13.51
C ARG A 86 1.62 -5.11 14.49
N LEU A 87 1.92 -3.90 14.07
CA LEU A 87 1.79 -2.68 14.87
C LEU A 87 0.39 -2.07 14.77
N GLN A 88 -0.18 -2.09 13.58
CA GLN A 88 -1.50 -1.58 13.27
C GLN A 88 -2.23 -2.58 12.35
N PRO A 89 -3.03 -3.50 12.92
CA PRO A 89 -3.69 -4.56 12.14
C PRO A 89 -4.63 -4.06 11.06
N ASP A 90 -5.15 -2.86 11.19
CA ASP A 90 -6.07 -2.19 10.28
C ASP A 90 -5.41 -1.13 9.38
N ASP A 91 -4.09 -1.16 9.22
CA ASP A 91 -3.40 -0.28 8.27
C ASP A 91 -3.88 -0.57 6.83
N PRO A 92 -4.62 0.36 6.19
CA PRO A 92 -5.27 0.07 4.91
C PRO A 92 -4.25 -0.13 3.79
N GLN A 93 -3.14 0.59 3.82
CA GLN A 93 -2.11 0.50 2.79
C GLN A 93 -1.39 -0.84 2.84
N ALA A 94 -1.08 -1.34 4.03
CA ALA A 94 -0.48 -2.64 4.22
C ALA A 94 -1.46 -3.77 3.84
N LEU A 95 -2.74 -3.66 4.22
CA LEU A 95 -3.76 -4.66 3.91
C LEU A 95 -3.91 -4.89 2.41
N ILE A 96 -4.12 -3.81 1.65
CA ILE A 96 -4.38 -3.95 0.20
C ILE A 96 -3.13 -4.40 -0.57
N ASN A 97 -1.97 -3.83 -0.26
CA ASN A 97 -0.73 -4.18 -0.96
C ASN A 97 -0.25 -5.62 -0.62
N LEU A 98 -0.33 -6.01 0.65
CA LEU A 98 -0.03 -7.40 1.03
C LEU A 98 -1.05 -8.38 0.41
N GLY A 99 -2.32 -7.99 0.33
CA GLY A 99 -3.37 -8.75 -0.37
C GLY A 99 -3.03 -9.00 -1.83
N GLN A 100 -2.55 -7.98 -2.55
CA GLN A 100 -2.07 -8.11 -3.93
C GLN A 100 -0.85 -9.02 -4.05
N ILE A 101 0.12 -8.89 -3.14
CA ILE A 101 1.31 -9.77 -3.11
C ILE A 101 0.87 -11.22 -2.92
N ARG A 102 -0.02 -11.51 -1.96
CA ARG A 102 -0.53 -12.86 -1.69
C ARG A 102 -1.29 -13.43 -2.89
N TYR A 103 -2.11 -12.61 -3.56
CA TYR A 103 -2.79 -12.99 -4.79
C TYR A 103 -1.81 -13.42 -5.89
N LYS A 104 -0.76 -12.62 -6.13
CA LYS A 104 0.28 -12.93 -7.12
C LYS A 104 1.07 -14.20 -6.78
N GLN A 105 1.25 -14.47 -5.49
CA GLN A 105 1.88 -15.70 -4.99
C GLN A 105 0.97 -16.95 -5.03
N GLY A 106 -0.30 -16.83 -5.42
CA GLY A 106 -1.26 -17.93 -5.39
C GLY A 106 -1.82 -18.25 -4.00
N ARG A 107 -1.55 -17.42 -3.00
CA ARG A 107 -1.99 -17.60 -1.60
C ARG A 107 -3.40 -17.01 -1.42
N MET A 108 -4.39 -17.63 -2.10
CA MET A 108 -5.74 -17.06 -2.24
C MET A 108 -6.45 -16.83 -0.90
N ASP A 109 -6.34 -17.76 0.06
CA ASP A 109 -7.02 -17.60 1.36
C ASP A 109 -6.46 -16.45 2.20
N GLU A 110 -5.16 -16.19 2.11
CA GLU A 110 -4.54 -15.05 2.79
C GLU A 110 -4.90 -13.74 2.09
N ALA A 111 -4.85 -13.72 0.75
CA ALA A 111 -5.29 -12.57 -0.03
C ALA A 111 -6.75 -12.21 0.28
N ARG A 112 -7.65 -13.21 0.32
CA ARG A 112 -9.06 -13.02 0.68
C ARG A 112 -9.23 -12.38 2.05
N ARG A 113 -8.53 -12.88 3.08
CA ARG A 113 -8.63 -12.31 4.44
C ARG A 113 -8.20 -10.86 4.49
N LEU A 114 -7.06 -10.53 3.88
CA LEU A 114 -6.50 -9.17 3.87
C LEU A 114 -7.41 -8.19 3.14
N VAL A 115 -7.90 -8.56 1.94
CA VAL A 115 -8.79 -7.71 1.14
C VAL A 115 -10.17 -7.57 1.82
N ALA A 116 -10.68 -8.62 2.45
CA ALA A 116 -11.93 -8.54 3.21
C ALA A 116 -11.81 -7.60 4.43
N GLN A 117 -10.65 -7.61 5.10
CA GLN A 117 -10.38 -6.68 6.20
C GLN A 117 -10.29 -5.23 5.69
N TYR A 118 -9.57 -4.99 4.60
CA TYR A 118 -9.52 -3.69 3.95
C TYR A 118 -10.92 -3.16 3.60
N ASN A 119 -11.75 -3.99 2.95
CA ASN A 119 -13.10 -3.61 2.54
C ASN A 119 -14.05 -3.29 3.71
N LYS A 120 -13.75 -3.78 4.92
CA LYS A 120 -14.50 -3.43 6.13
C LYS A 120 -14.19 -2.03 6.65
N LEU A 121 -13.02 -1.49 6.37
CA LEU A 121 -12.61 -0.17 6.86
C LEU A 121 -13.38 0.96 6.18
N ASP A 122 -13.61 0.85 4.87
CA ASP A 122 -14.29 1.88 4.07
C ASP A 122 -15.10 1.29 2.90
N ALA A 123 -15.87 0.24 3.18
CA ALA A 123 -16.74 -0.42 2.18
C ALA A 123 -16.06 -0.78 0.83
N GLY A 124 -14.76 -0.64 0.72
CA GLY A 124 -13.95 -0.93 -0.47
C GLY A 124 -14.03 0.13 -1.58
N ASP A 125 -12.99 0.22 -2.34
CA ASP A 125 -12.87 0.98 -3.58
C ASP A 125 -12.92 0.06 -4.83
N ALA A 126 -12.79 0.62 -6.02
CA ALA A 126 -12.84 -0.15 -7.26
C ALA A 126 -11.71 -1.18 -7.35
N GLU A 127 -10.49 -0.79 -6.94
CA GLU A 127 -9.30 -1.65 -6.97
C GLU A 127 -9.44 -2.85 -6.02
N SER A 128 -9.89 -2.62 -4.80
CA SER A 128 -10.07 -3.68 -3.80
C SER A 128 -11.21 -4.64 -4.15
N LEU A 129 -12.31 -4.13 -4.69
CA LEU A 129 -13.41 -4.98 -5.19
C LEU A 129 -12.98 -5.80 -6.40
N TRP A 130 -12.16 -5.22 -7.27
CA TRP A 130 -11.58 -5.93 -8.40
C TRP A 130 -10.62 -7.03 -7.95
N LEU A 131 -9.75 -6.75 -7.00
CA LEU A 131 -8.87 -7.76 -6.42
C LEU A 131 -9.66 -8.89 -5.75
N ALA A 132 -10.70 -8.56 -4.97
CA ALA A 132 -11.58 -9.54 -4.37
C ALA A 132 -12.25 -10.44 -5.42
N LEU A 133 -12.80 -9.84 -6.48
CA LEU A 133 -13.39 -10.57 -7.60
C LEU A 133 -12.39 -11.57 -8.23
N ARG A 134 -11.16 -11.12 -8.50
CA ARG A 134 -10.11 -11.94 -9.11
C ARG A 134 -9.69 -13.10 -8.20
N ILE A 135 -9.64 -12.88 -6.87
CA ILE A 135 -9.38 -13.92 -5.87
C ILE A 135 -10.49 -14.98 -5.92
N GLU A 136 -11.76 -14.56 -5.92
CA GLU A 136 -12.88 -15.50 -5.92
C GLU A 136 -12.98 -16.28 -7.24
N ARG A 137 -12.71 -15.61 -8.36
CA ARG A 137 -12.63 -16.25 -9.67
C ARG A 137 -11.56 -17.34 -9.71
N LYS A 138 -10.33 -17.05 -9.27
CA LYS A 138 -9.25 -18.05 -9.20
C LYS A 138 -9.54 -19.18 -8.21
N SER A 139 -10.33 -18.89 -7.18
CA SER A 139 -10.76 -19.88 -6.18
C SER A 139 -12.01 -20.68 -6.61
N GLY A 140 -12.59 -20.39 -7.78
CA GLY A 140 -13.81 -21.04 -8.28
C GLY A 140 -15.09 -20.67 -7.53
N GLN A 141 -15.07 -19.59 -6.74
CA GLN A 141 -16.20 -19.14 -5.91
C GLN A 141 -17.15 -18.23 -6.69
N ARG A 142 -17.90 -18.81 -7.62
CA ARG A 142 -18.73 -18.08 -8.60
C ARG A 142 -19.75 -17.12 -7.97
N VAL A 143 -20.36 -17.48 -6.85
CA VAL A 143 -21.37 -16.63 -6.18
C VAL A 143 -20.71 -15.38 -5.62
N ALA A 144 -19.57 -15.50 -4.97
CA ALA A 144 -18.80 -14.38 -4.44
C ALA A 144 -18.24 -13.50 -5.57
N GLU A 145 -17.69 -14.12 -6.63
CA GLU A 145 -17.24 -13.42 -7.84
C GLU A 145 -18.36 -12.53 -8.41
N GLN A 146 -19.57 -13.09 -8.60
CA GLN A 146 -20.70 -12.35 -9.12
C GLN A 146 -21.15 -11.22 -8.18
N SER A 147 -21.06 -11.43 -6.88
CA SER A 147 -21.36 -10.39 -5.89
C SER A 147 -20.43 -9.19 -6.04
N PHE A 148 -19.11 -9.40 -6.15
CA PHE A 148 -18.14 -8.32 -6.36
C PHE A 148 -18.30 -7.65 -7.73
N ALA A 149 -18.62 -8.40 -8.79
CA ALA A 149 -18.94 -7.85 -10.10
C ALA A 149 -20.16 -6.90 -10.05
N ASN A 150 -21.20 -7.28 -9.31
CA ASN A 150 -22.38 -6.43 -9.12
C ASN A 150 -22.05 -5.16 -8.31
N GLN A 151 -21.19 -5.25 -7.31
CA GLN A 151 -20.74 -4.09 -6.54
C GLN A 151 -19.93 -3.13 -7.41
N LEU A 152 -18.98 -3.61 -8.21
CA LEU A 152 -18.23 -2.80 -9.17
C LEU A 152 -19.16 -2.07 -10.13
N ARG A 153 -20.12 -2.79 -10.73
CA ARG A 153 -21.08 -2.19 -11.67
C ARG A 153 -21.92 -1.08 -11.04
N ARG A 154 -22.36 -1.28 -9.78
CA ARG A 154 -23.25 -0.31 -9.10
C ARG A 154 -22.53 0.91 -8.57
N ARG A 155 -21.35 0.69 -8.00
CA ARG A 155 -20.63 1.75 -7.25
C ARG A 155 -19.59 2.47 -8.11
N PHE A 156 -18.99 1.77 -9.07
CA PHE A 156 -17.87 2.27 -9.86
C PHE A 156 -18.04 2.00 -11.37
N PRO A 157 -19.19 2.40 -11.99
CA PRO A 157 -19.50 2.07 -13.39
C PRO A 157 -18.54 2.68 -14.41
N GLY A 158 -17.79 3.73 -14.03
CA GLY A 158 -16.79 4.40 -14.88
C GLY A 158 -15.36 3.98 -14.63
N SER A 159 -15.11 3.06 -13.68
CA SER A 159 -13.75 2.70 -13.29
C SER A 159 -13.05 1.83 -14.34
N PRO A 160 -11.70 1.89 -14.39
CA PRO A 160 -10.90 0.98 -15.22
C PRO A 160 -11.16 -0.49 -14.91
N GLU A 161 -11.38 -0.82 -13.62
CA GLU A 161 -11.66 -2.18 -13.14
C GLU A 161 -12.98 -2.71 -13.70
N TYR A 162 -14.02 -1.87 -13.73
CA TYR A 162 -15.28 -2.27 -14.34
C TYR A 162 -15.15 -2.43 -15.86
N GLN A 163 -14.39 -1.59 -16.52
CA GLN A 163 -14.09 -1.75 -17.94
C GLN A 163 -13.30 -3.05 -18.22
N ALA A 164 -12.33 -3.39 -17.34
CA ALA A 164 -11.62 -4.67 -17.42
C ALA A 164 -12.57 -5.86 -17.26
N LEU A 165 -13.50 -5.79 -16.31
CA LEU A 165 -14.55 -6.79 -16.12
C LEU A 165 -15.41 -6.98 -17.38
N GLN A 166 -15.85 -5.89 -17.99
CA GLN A 166 -16.67 -5.95 -19.24
C GLN A 166 -15.93 -6.59 -20.41
N ARG A 167 -14.62 -6.37 -20.49
CA ARG A 167 -13.75 -6.94 -21.54
C ARG A 167 -13.32 -8.38 -21.24
N GLY A 168 -13.61 -8.90 -20.05
CA GLY A 168 -13.11 -10.20 -19.62
C GLY A 168 -11.60 -10.25 -19.39
N ASN A 169 -10.97 -9.10 -19.15
CA ASN A 169 -9.53 -8.99 -18.89
C ASN A 169 -9.29 -9.07 -17.38
N PHE A 170 -8.84 -10.23 -16.91
CA PHE A 170 -8.62 -10.54 -15.49
C PHE A 170 -7.13 -10.62 -15.09
N ASP A 171 -6.23 -10.27 -15.97
CA ASP A 171 -4.78 -10.30 -15.73
C ASP A 171 -4.27 -9.07 -14.96
#